data_55823cdc6724d3a86ec9fbe62bf6eccf
#
_entry.id   55823cdc6724d3a86ec9fbe62bf6eccf
#
_cell.length_a   1.000
_cell.length_b   1.000
_cell.length_c   1.000
_cell.angle_alpha   90.00
_cell.angle_beta   90.00
_cell.angle_gamma   90.00
#
_symmetry.space_group_name_H-M   'P 1'
#
loop_
_entity.id
_entity.type
_entity.pdbx_description
1 polymer ?
#
loop_
_entity_poly.entity_id
_entity_poly.type
_entity_poly.pdbx_seq_one_letter_code
_entity_poly.pdbx_strand_id
1 'polypeptide(L)'
;MLNLRTFALLAILAVAAAAITIAPAASAKGGRGVTVSGACSKASSSKLKLSREDAGLEVEFEVDQNRNGVPWKVTLHRNGSLVTSTTRTTHAPSGSFSLRRTIAGAGTIVATATRAGERCTAHASL
;
A
#
# COMPACT_ATOMS: atom_id res chain seq x y z
N MET A 1 -10.33 -79.21 24.17
CA MET A 1 -9.96 -77.96 24.91
C MET A 1 -9.57 -76.94 23.91
N LEU A 2 -10.48 -76.01 23.56
CA LEU A 2 -10.22 -74.90 22.69
C LEU A 2 -9.94 -73.71 23.54
N ASN A 3 -8.70 -73.22 23.49
CA ASN A 3 -8.34 -71.90 24.03
C ASN A 3 -8.56 -70.87 22.96
N LEU A 4 -9.67 -70.16 23.05
CA LEU A 4 -9.87 -68.94 22.28
C LEU A 4 -9.05 -67.86 22.94
N ARG A 5 -7.94 -67.53 22.34
CA ARG A 5 -7.23 -66.28 22.67
C ARG A 5 -7.79 -65.18 21.78
N THR A 6 -8.63 -64.42 22.38
CA THR A 6 -9.13 -63.14 21.80
C THR A 6 -7.99 -62.17 21.69
N PHE A 7 -7.52 -61.91 20.50
CA PHE A 7 -6.65 -60.79 20.23
C PHE A 7 -7.53 -59.55 20.07
N ALA A 8 -7.53 -58.75 21.11
CA ALA A 8 -8.09 -57.39 21.01
C ALA A 8 -7.14 -56.54 20.17
N LEU A 9 -7.54 -56.25 18.96
CA LEU A 9 -6.90 -55.23 18.13
C LEU A 9 -7.31 -53.86 18.66
N LEU A 10 -6.41 -53.25 19.40
CA LEU A 10 -6.54 -51.82 19.71
C LEU A 10 -6.21 -51.02 18.43
N ALA A 11 -7.24 -50.56 17.78
CA ALA A 11 -7.10 -49.54 16.73
C ALA A 11 -6.80 -48.21 17.40
N ILE A 12 -5.54 -47.79 17.39
CA ILE A 12 -5.16 -46.45 17.78
C ILE A 12 -5.57 -45.53 16.64
N LEU A 13 -6.68 -44.82 16.82
CA LEU A 13 -7.03 -43.70 15.97
C LEU A 13 -6.03 -42.56 16.30
N ALA A 14 -5.04 -42.38 15.47
CA ALA A 14 -4.23 -41.19 15.48
C ALA A 14 -5.08 -40.04 14.91
N VAL A 15 -5.68 -39.25 15.78
CA VAL A 15 -6.29 -37.98 15.40
C VAL A 15 -5.14 -37.02 15.07
N ALA A 16 -4.84 -36.86 13.80
CA ALA A 16 -3.97 -35.81 13.34
C ALA A 16 -4.72 -34.48 13.56
N ALA A 17 -4.42 -33.81 14.67
CA ALA A 17 -4.83 -32.43 14.86
C ALA A 17 -4.09 -31.62 13.81
N ALA A 18 -4.78 -31.28 12.72
CA ALA A 18 -4.29 -30.24 11.80
C ALA A 18 -4.29 -28.93 12.56
N ALA A 19 -3.12 -28.51 13.03
CA ALA A 19 -2.94 -27.18 13.55
C ALA A 19 -3.13 -26.20 12.39
N ILE A 20 -4.30 -25.59 12.33
CA ILE A 20 -4.53 -24.46 11.44
C ILE A 20 -3.74 -23.30 12.04
N THR A 21 -2.52 -23.11 11.57
CA THR A 21 -1.77 -21.91 11.88
C THR A 21 -2.39 -20.79 11.08
N ILE A 22 -3.29 -20.05 11.72
CA ILE A 22 -3.74 -18.76 11.19
C ILE A 22 -2.52 -17.84 11.35
N ALA A 23 -1.80 -17.63 10.24
CA ALA A 23 -0.77 -16.60 10.22
C ALA A 23 -1.45 -15.26 10.53
N PRO A 24 -0.99 -14.50 11.55
CA PRO A 24 -1.49 -13.16 11.75
C PRO A 24 -1.27 -12.42 10.44
N ALA A 25 -2.34 -11.84 9.90
CA ALA A 25 -2.23 -11.03 8.70
C ALA A 25 -1.12 -10.01 8.93
N ALA A 26 -0.20 -9.88 7.96
CA ALA A 26 0.92 -8.94 8.03
C ALA A 26 0.49 -7.49 8.29
N SER A 27 -0.81 -7.21 8.20
CA SER A 27 -1.51 -6.00 8.58
C SER A 27 -1.45 -5.63 10.06
N ALA A 28 -0.95 -6.50 10.97
CA ALA A 28 -0.79 -6.11 12.38
C ALA A 28 0.18 -4.93 12.56
N LYS A 29 1.13 -4.73 11.63
CA LYS A 29 1.95 -3.52 11.52
C LYS A 29 1.32 -2.47 10.60
N GLY A 30 0.28 -2.84 9.86
CA GLY A 30 -0.36 -2.04 8.81
C GLY A 30 -1.38 -1.02 9.30
N GLY A 31 -1.71 -0.99 10.61
CA GLY A 31 -2.59 0.03 11.18
C GLY A 31 -2.04 1.45 11.08
N ARG A 32 -0.75 1.59 10.76
CA ARG A 32 -0.05 2.87 10.64
C ARG A 32 0.16 3.33 9.21
N GLY A 33 0.01 2.45 8.24
CA GLY A 33 0.31 2.82 6.86
C GLY A 33 -0.39 1.99 5.80
N VAL A 34 -0.58 2.61 4.64
CA VAL A 34 -1.10 1.99 3.42
C VAL A 34 -0.29 2.50 2.23
N THR A 35 -0.02 1.62 1.29
CA THR A 35 0.62 1.96 0.03
C THR A 35 -0.24 1.46 -1.11
N VAL A 36 -0.55 2.33 -2.06
CA VAL A 36 -1.32 1.98 -3.25
C VAL A 36 -0.56 2.39 -4.50
N SER A 37 -0.69 1.60 -5.57
CA SER A 37 -0.26 2.00 -6.89
C SER A 37 -1.32 2.90 -7.51
N GLY A 38 -0.89 3.99 -8.14
CA GLY A 38 -1.76 4.84 -8.91
C GLY A 38 -1.94 4.35 -10.35
N ALA A 39 -2.75 5.08 -11.10
CA ALA A 39 -2.94 4.88 -12.53
C ALA A 39 -2.34 6.06 -13.28
N CYS A 40 -1.57 5.79 -14.33
CA CYS A 40 -1.02 6.79 -15.23
C CYS A 40 -1.54 6.56 -16.63
N SER A 41 -1.82 7.63 -17.38
CA SER A 41 -2.37 7.55 -18.73
C SER A 41 -1.36 7.15 -19.81
N LYS A 42 -0.08 7.19 -19.48
CA LYS A 42 1.05 6.78 -20.34
C LYS A 42 1.95 5.81 -19.58
N ALA A 43 3.22 5.75 -19.94
CA ALA A 43 4.18 4.76 -19.44
C ALA A 43 4.71 5.02 -18.02
N SER A 44 4.42 6.18 -17.43
CA SER A 44 4.84 6.47 -16.06
C SER A 44 4.13 5.57 -15.05
N SER A 45 4.73 5.41 -13.88
CA SER A 45 4.10 4.77 -12.74
C SER A 45 3.97 5.74 -11.58
N SER A 46 3.01 5.49 -10.69
CA SER A 46 2.82 6.31 -9.50
C SER A 46 2.49 5.46 -8.29
N LYS A 47 2.81 6.00 -7.13
CA LYS A 47 2.60 5.33 -5.85
C LYS A 47 2.22 6.36 -4.80
N LEU A 48 1.21 6.06 -4.01
CA LEU A 48 0.78 6.86 -2.87
C LEU A 48 0.95 6.05 -1.60
N LYS A 49 1.68 6.62 -0.66
CA LYS A 49 1.86 6.05 0.67
C LYS A 49 1.28 7.00 1.71
N LEU A 50 0.45 6.46 2.57
CA LEU A 50 -0.08 7.15 3.74
C LEU A 50 0.43 6.45 4.99
N SER A 51 0.86 7.20 5.99
CA SER A 51 1.20 6.66 7.30
C SER A 51 0.72 7.59 8.42
N ARG A 52 0.27 6.98 9.52
CA ARG A 52 -0.12 7.74 10.71
C ARG A 52 1.12 8.11 11.49
N GLU A 53 1.25 9.39 11.74
CA GLU A 53 2.31 9.98 12.55
C GLU A 53 1.70 10.77 13.71
N ASP A 54 2.51 11.12 14.71
CA ASP A 54 2.03 11.88 15.88
C ASP A 54 1.45 13.23 15.49
N ALA A 55 2.00 13.88 14.47
CA ALA A 55 1.54 15.18 13.96
C ALA A 55 0.37 15.08 12.95
N GLY A 56 -0.11 13.87 12.64
CA GLY A 56 -1.19 13.67 11.68
C GLY A 56 -0.92 12.56 10.67
N LEU A 57 -1.32 12.80 9.44
CA LEU A 57 -1.16 11.86 8.32
C LEU A 57 0.02 12.31 7.46
N GLU A 58 1.05 11.47 7.37
CA GLU A 58 2.12 11.66 6.40
C GLU A 58 1.69 11.09 5.05
N VAL A 59 1.77 11.93 4.03
CA VAL A 59 1.43 11.60 2.64
C VAL A 59 2.71 11.66 1.82
N GLU A 60 3.02 10.59 1.10
CA GLU A 60 4.09 10.55 0.12
C GLU A 60 3.55 10.09 -1.22
N PHE A 61 3.65 10.96 -2.22
CA PHE A 61 3.25 10.66 -3.59
C PHE A 61 4.47 10.68 -4.50
N GLU A 62 4.70 9.57 -5.19
CA GLU A 62 5.83 9.39 -6.09
C GLU A 62 5.34 9.13 -7.51
N VAL A 63 5.99 9.76 -8.47
CA VAL A 63 5.83 9.50 -9.91
C VAL A 63 7.19 9.14 -10.49
N ASP A 64 7.26 8.03 -11.18
CA ASP A 64 8.42 7.57 -11.92
C ASP A 64 8.10 7.59 -13.42
N GLN A 65 8.78 8.48 -14.14
CA GLN A 65 8.64 8.66 -15.58
C GLN A 65 9.78 8.02 -16.35
N ASN A 66 10.88 7.66 -15.67
CA ASN A 66 12.13 7.21 -16.29
C ASN A 66 12.71 8.26 -17.26
N ARG A 67 12.50 9.55 -16.98
CA ARG A 67 13.02 10.68 -17.73
C ARG A 67 13.28 11.84 -16.80
N ASN A 68 14.50 12.38 -16.81
CA ASN A 68 14.91 13.48 -15.95
C ASN A 68 14.47 14.84 -16.51
N GLY A 69 14.30 15.80 -15.61
CA GLY A 69 14.10 17.20 -15.99
C GLY A 69 12.70 17.56 -16.47
N VAL A 70 11.70 16.71 -16.21
CA VAL A 70 10.32 16.97 -16.63
C VAL A 70 9.50 17.55 -15.50
N PRO A 71 8.94 18.76 -15.65
CA PRO A 71 8.06 19.34 -14.63
C PRO A 71 6.67 18.71 -14.68
N TRP A 72 6.12 18.44 -13.49
CA TRP A 72 4.77 17.96 -13.27
C TRP A 72 4.04 18.86 -12.30
N LYS A 73 2.80 19.19 -12.58
CA LYS A 73 1.92 19.82 -11.62
C LYS A 73 1.34 18.74 -10.71
N VAL A 74 1.47 18.92 -9.40
CA VAL A 74 1.04 17.94 -8.40
C VAL A 74 0.03 18.58 -7.47
N THR A 75 -1.10 17.90 -7.25
CA THR A 75 -2.13 18.30 -6.30
C THR A 75 -2.44 17.17 -5.34
N LEU A 76 -2.67 17.52 -4.09
CA LEU A 76 -3.21 16.63 -3.06
C LEU A 76 -4.55 17.18 -2.59
N HIS A 77 -5.55 16.35 -2.58
CA HIS A 77 -6.86 16.64 -1.99
C HIS A 77 -7.09 15.71 -0.80
N ARG A 78 -7.69 16.22 0.25
CA ARG A 78 -8.19 15.44 1.39
C ARG A 78 -9.69 15.64 1.50
N ASN A 79 -10.43 14.53 1.47
CA ASN A 79 -11.90 14.55 1.53
C ASN A 79 -12.50 15.56 0.53
N GLY A 80 -11.92 15.65 -0.66
CA GLY A 80 -12.35 16.55 -1.72
C GLY A 80 -11.81 17.99 -1.65
N SER A 81 -11.15 18.38 -0.58
CA SER A 81 -10.59 19.74 -0.42
C SER A 81 -9.11 19.78 -0.80
N LEU A 82 -8.72 20.79 -1.56
CA LEU A 82 -7.33 20.99 -1.95
C LEU A 82 -6.45 21.28 -0.72
N VAL A 83 -5.40 20.48 -0.55
CA VAL A 83 -4.41 20.63 0.52
C VAL A 83 -3.11 21.24 -0.01
N THR A 84 -2.67 20.79 -1.17
CA THR A 84 -1.38 21.19 -1.74
C THR A 84 -1.50 21.27 -3.26
N SER A 85 -0.93 22.30 -3.84
CA SER A 85 -0.72 22.43 -5.27
C SER A 85 0.70 22.94 -5.49
N THR A 86 1.52 22.19 -6.23
CA THR A 86 2.93 22.52 -6.44
C THR A 86 3.43 21.92 -7.75
N THR A 87 4.60 22.32 -8.17
CA THR A 87 5.31 21.71 -9.30
C THR A 87 6.48 20.90 -8.77
N ARG A 88 6.65 19.70 -9.28
CA ARG A 88 7.81 18.84 -9.04
C ARG A 88 8.43 18.46 -10.37
N THR A 89 9.75 18.47 -10.40
CA THR A 89 10.52 18.09 -11.60
C THR A 89 11.20 16.76 -11.37
N THR A 90 11.09 15.85 -12.34
CA THR A 90 11.77 14.56 -12.28
C THR A 90 13.29 14.75 -12.32
N HIS A 91 14.01 13.92 -11.57
CA HIS A 91 15.45 13.99 -11.46
C HIS A 91 16.11 12.61 -11.43
N ALA A 92 17.42 12.62 -11.65
CA ALA A 92 18.25 11.41 -11.57
C ALA A 92 18.25 10.81 -10.15
N PRO A 93 18.48 9.47 -10.02
CA PRO A 93 18.89 8.56 -11.09
C PRO A 93 17.71 7.98 -11.89
N SER A 94 16.51 7.96 -11.35
CA SER A 94 15.40 7.19 -11.91
C SER A 94 14.44 7.98 -12.81
N GLY A 95 14.62 9.29 -12.91
CA GLY A 95 13.65 10.13 -13.61
C GLY A 95 12.30 10.20 -12.88
N SER A 96 12.35 10.39 -11.57
CA SER A 96 11.21 10.41 -10.68
C SER A 96 11.19 11.66 -9.79
N PHE A 97 10.06 11.91 -9.16
CA PHE A 97 9.95 12.86 -8.05
C PHE A 97 9.09 12.26 -6.93
N SER A 98 9.29 12.78 -5.73
CA SER A 98 8.41 12.53 -4.58
C SER A 98 7.89 13.84 -4.03
N LEU A 99 6.63 13.85 -3.61
CA LEU A 99 6.03 14.91 -2.83
C LEU A 99 5.63 14.35 -1.47
N ARG A 100 6.18 14.92 -0.41
CA ARG A 100 5.86 14.54 0.96
C ARG A 100 5.20 15.69 1.70
N ARG A 101 4.11 15.40 2.40
CA ARG A 101 3.38 16.37 3.22
C ARG A 101 2.81 15.69 4.46
N THR A 102 2.80 16.44 5.56
CA THR A 102 2.07 16.06 6.77
C THR A 102 0.76 16.85 6.81
N ILE A 103 -0.35 16.15 6.96
CA ILE A 103 -1.70 16.71 6.95
C ILE A 103 -2.36 16.38 8.27
N ALA A 104 -2.98 17.36 8.92
CA ALA A 104 -3.69 17.12 10.17
C ALA A 104 -4.90 16.21 9.97
N GLY A 105 -5.07 15.23 10.86
CA GLY A 105 -6.21 14.31 10.86
C GLY A 105 -6.07 13.14 9.88
N ALA A 106 -7.14 12.38 9.76
CA ALA A 106 -7.28 11.23 8.88
C ALA A 106 -8.13 11.61 7.65
N GLY A 107 -8.29 10.69 6.71
CA GLY A 107 -9.21 10.87 5.60
C GLY A 107 -8.78 10.20 4.31
N THR A 108 -9.52 10.50 3.26
CA THR A 108 -9.23 10.03 1.90
C THR A 108 -8.36 11.05 1.19
N ILE A 109 -7.21 10.60 0.73
CA ILE A 109 -6.27 11.40 -0.05
C ILE A 109 -6.39 11.02 -1.52
N VAL A 110 -6.51 12.03 -2.37
CA VAL A 110 -6.39 11.90 -3.82
C VAL A 110 -5.18 12.70 -4.26
N ALA A 111 -4.19 12.02 -4.82
CA ALA A 111 -2.99 12.62 -5.36
C ALA A 111 -3.06 12.59 -6.88
N THR A 112 -2.79 13.71 -7.51
CA THR A 112 -2.82 13.85 -8.97
C THR A 112 -1.55 14.54 -9.44
N ALA A 113 -0.93 14.01 -10.47
CA ALA A 113 0.18 14.65 -11.15
C ALA A 113 -0.13 14.75 -12.63
N THR A 114 0.10 15.92 -13.21
CA THR A 114 -0.16 16.19 -14.63
C THR A 114 1.03 16.87 -15.29
N ARG A 115 1.30 16.48 -16.49
CA ARG A 115 2.17 17.15 -17.45
C ARG A 115 1.51 17.17 -18.82
N ALA A 116 2.11 17.84 -19.81
CA ALA A 116 1.61 17.79 -21.16
C ALA A 116 1.46 16.34 -21.64
N GLY A 117 0.22 15.93 -21.93
CA GLY A 117 -0.11 14.61 -22.49
C GLY A 117 -0.13 13.46 -21.48
N GLU A 118 0.08 13.69 -20.17
CA GLU A 118 0.01 12.59 -19.19
C GLU A 118 -0.59 13.01 -17.85
N ARG A 119 -1.31 12.08 -17.23
CA ARG A 119 -1.92 12.23 -15.91
C ARG A 119 -1.75 10.95 -15.11
N CYS A 120 -1.27 11.11 -13.87
CA CYS A 120 -1.23 10.04 -12.87
C CYS A 120 -2.16 10.41 -11.72
N THR A 121 -2.93 9.44 -11.23
CA THR A 121 -3.83 9.63 -10.08
C THR A 121 -3.75 8.42 -9.17
N ALA A 122 -3.68 8.67 -7.88
CA ALA A 122 -3.75 7.64 -6.84
C ALA A 122 -4.67 8.11 -5.72
N HIS A 123 -5.37 7.19 -5.08
CA HIS A 123 -6.19 7.49 -3.92
C HIS A 123 -6.03 6.42 -2.85
N ALA A 124 -6.08 6.83 -1.61
CA ALA A 124 -6.01 5.95 -0.45
C ALA A 124 -6.67 6.63 0.76
N SER A 125 -7.08 5.83 1.71
CA SER A 125 -7.65 6.30 2.99
C SER A 125 -6.90 5.67 4.15
N LEU A 126 -6.78 6.44 5.23
CA LEU A 126 -6.19 5.96 6.47
C LEU A 126 -6.76 6.69 7.69
#